data_429712a137c7801f8afc3a280b49dc9e
#
_entry.id   429712a137c7801f8afc3a280b49dc9e
#
_cell.length_a   1.000
_cell.length_b   1.000
_cell.length_c   1.000
_cell.angle_alpha   90.00
_cell.angle_beta   90.00
_cell.angle_gamma   90.00
#
_symmetry.space_group_name_H-M   'P 1'
#
loop_
_entity.id
_entity.type
_entity.pdbx_description
1 polymer ?
#
loop_
_entity_poly.entity_id
_entity_poly.type
_entity_poly.pdbx_seq_one_letter_code
_entity_poly.pdbx_strand_id
1 'polypeptide(L)'
;MNESKSANISSNFDFFSVDRLIDNSVTDFDLFINLRDHFILYSGSGYKWSREELTHLFHAGHTSLFVRKQDMSKTMMYEAIAKLPTVRQDLSPSERIRAIEDLGAKFTQCLFEGEITEACTDKAKLIAQELTDCILEDRSCVLNLGDLAGHDFYTFYHSIRVSAYSVAVAVSLGLSDVQLLREIALGGILHDVGKRDVPVALLNKSGPLSEPEWSIVRSHPRVGHANIAQSILSHIPREIVLHHHERRSGLGYPDGLDHRSLLTEVQIVTLADIFDALTSARSYQKRRTRFEALDFIKHKLLKDDICPNAFRALVSCLTA
;
A
#
# COMPACT_ATOMS: atom_id res chain seq x y z
N MET A 1 -32.59 22.63 -28.87
CA MET A 1 -32.47 21.49 -27.89
C MET A 1 -31.14 20.76 -27.92
N ASN A 2 -30.20 21.08 -28.83
CA ASN A 2 -28.86 20.38 -28.92
C ASN A 2 -27.72 21.11 -28.18
N GLU A 3 -27.82 22.42 -27.96
CA GLU A 3 -26.72 23.15 -27.29
C GLU A 3 -26.58 22.85 -25.78
N SER A 4 -27.68 22.55 -25.09
CA SER A 4 -27.63 22.20 -23.66
C SER A 4 -27.02 20.81 -23.34
N LYS A 5 -27.05 19.90 -24.31
CA LYS A 5 -26.43 18.57 -24.15
C LYS A 5 -24.92 18.61 -24.40
N SER A 6 -24.43 19.41 -25.35
CA SER A 6 -23.02 19.61 -25.67
C SER A 6 -22.27 20.29 -24.52
N ALA A 7 -22.84 21.36 -23.96
CA ALA A 7 -22.26 22.06 -22.82
C ALA A 7 -22.14 21.17 -21.55
N ASN A 8 -23.08 20.21 -21.37
CA ASN A 8 -23.08 19.32 -20.22
C ASN A 8 -22.04 18.17 -20.38
N ILE A 9 -21.68 17.78 -21.59
CA ILE A 9 -20.68 16.74 -21.85
C ILE A 9 -19.27 17.29 -21.63
N SER A 10 -18.97 18.50 -22.08
CA SER A 10 -17.68 19.18 -21.87
C SER A 10 -17.41 19.44 -20.37
N SER A 11 -18.44 19.62 -19.55
CA SER A 11 -18.30 19.85 -18.12
C SER A 11 -17.82 18.61 -17.31
N ASN A 12 -17.90 17.41 -17.89
CA ASN A 12 -17.55 16.14 -17.24
C ASN A 12 -16.10 15.69 -17.50
N PHE A 13 -15.36 16.41 -18.31
CA PHE A 13 -13.99 16.08 -18.67
C PHE A 13 -13.04 17.20 -18.22
N ASP A 14 -11.82 16.80 -17.88
CA ASP A 14 -10.72 17.70 -17.59
C ASP A 14 -9.53 17.41 -18.51
N PHE A 15 -8.68 18.39 -18.68
CA PHE A 15 -7.48 18.32 -19.50
C PHE A 15 -6.41 17.41 -18.86
N PHE A 16 -5.81 16.55 -19.67
CA PHE A 16 -4.68 15.72 -19.29
C PHE A 16 -3.59 15.83 -20.37
N SER A 17 -2.44 16.36 -20.01
CA SER A 17 -1.33 16.54 -20.94
C SER A 17 -0.60 15.22 -21.22
N VAL A 18 -0.20 15.00 -22.47
CA VAL A 18 0.52 13.77 -22.90
C VAL A 18 1.88 13.62 -22.23
N ASP A 19 2.55 14.74 -21.87
CA ASP A 19 3.82 14.74 -21.14
C ASP A 19 3.73 14.18 -19.71
N ARG A 20 2.51 14.00 -19.19
CA ARG A 20 2.25 13.34 -17.92
C ARG A 20 2.21 11.82 -18.01
N LEU A 21 2.15 11.27 -19.23
CA LEU A 21 2.24 9.83 -19.47
C LEU A 21 3.70 9.35 -19.34
N ILE A 22 3.87 8.17 -18.77
CA ILE A 22 5.16 7.63 -18.41
C ILE A 22 5.41 6.33 -19.17
N ASP A 23 6.62 6.23 -19.72
CA ASP A 23 7.08 5.03 -20.40
C ASP A 23 6.97 3.79 -19.50
N ASN A 24 6.47 2.71 -20.08
CA ASN A 24 6.32 1.41 -19.42
C ASN A 24 5.32 1.38 -18.23
N SER A 25 4.47 2.41 -18.11
CA SER A 25 3.44 2.52 -17.08
C SER A 25 2.07 2.06 -17.56
N VAL A 26 1.19 1.74 -16.63
CA VAL A 26 -0.21 1.40 -16.89
C VAL A 26 -1.13 2.47 -16.31
N THR A 27 -2.03 3.03 -17.14
CA THR A 27 -3.05 3.95 -16.67
C THR A 27 -4.27 3.17 -16.17
N ASP A 28 -4.79 3.52 -14.98
CA ASP A 28 -6.01 2.95 -14.39
C ASP A 28 -7.26 3.83 -14.62
N PHE A 29 -7.20 4.66 -15.63
CA PHE A 29 -8.25 5.57 -16.08
C PHE A 29 -8.30 5.63 -17.60
N ASP A 30 -9.48 5.96 -18.11
CA ASP A 30 -9.70 6.15 -19.55
C ASP A 30 -9.15 7.52 -20.00
N LEU A 31 -8.53 7.54 -21.17
CA LEU A 31 -8.09 8.75 -21.84
C LEU A 31 -8.92 8.99 -23.12
N PHE A 32 -9.26 10.24 -23.35
CA PHE A 32 -10.12 10.68 -24.44
C PHE A 32 -9.42 11.73 -25.31
N ILE A 33 -9.75 11.79 -26.57
CA ILE A 33 -9.45 12.90 -27.47
C ILE A 33 -10.73 13.70 -27.70
N ASN A 34 -10.61 15.03 -27.83
CA ASN A 34 -11.71 15.88 -28.22
C ASN A 34 -11.66 16.17 -29.72
N LEU A 35 -12.70 15.73 -30.43
CA LEU A 35 -12.89 16.03 -31.84
C LEU A 35 -14.19 16.79 -32.02
N ARG A 36 -14.11 18.12 -32.22
CA ARG A 36 -15.29 19.00 -32.43
C ARG A 36 -16.35 18.82 -31.34
N ASP A 37 -15.94 18.98 -30.09
CA ASP A 37 -16.76 18.84 -28.88
C ASP A 37 -17.31 17.43 -28.59
N HIS A 38 -16.77 16.41 -29.28
CA HIS A 38 -17.02 15.00 -28.96
C HIS A 38 -15.79 14.36 -28.35
N PHE A 39 -15.96 13.78 -27.16
CA PHE A 39 -14.93 13.04 -26.46
C PHE A 39 -14.95 11.57 -26.89
N ILE A 40 -13.92 11.15 -27.62
CA ILE A 40 -13.77 9.80 -28.14
C ILE A 40 -12.71 9.07 -27.30
N LEU A 41 -13.01 7.85 -26.85
CA LEU A 41 -12.08 7.03 -26.12
C LEU A 41 -10.82 6.80 -26.96
N TYR A 42 -9.68 7.20 -26.46
CA TYR A 42 -8.37 7.02 -27.08
C TYR A 42 -7.69 5.75 -26.53
N SER A 43 -7.59 5.63 -25.20
CA SER A 43 -7.11 4.42 -24.52
C SER A 43 -7.95 4.12 -23.30
N GLY A 44 -8.29 2.85 -23.08
CA GLY A 44 -9.03 2.40 -21.91
C GLY A 44 -8.15 2.24 -20.67
N SER A 45 -8.79 2.19 -19.51
CA SER A 45 -8.16 1.77 -18.26
C SER A 45 -7.47 0.41 -18.42
N GLY A 46 -6.27 0.25 -17.86
CA GLY A 46 -5.42 -0.94 -18.03
C GLY A 46 -4.47 -0.86 -19.22
N TYR A 47 -4.46 0.27 -19.97
CA TYR A 47 -3.57 0.41 -21.11
C TYR A 47 -2.12 0.65 -20.66
N LYS A 48 -1.20 -0.16 -21.21
CA LYS A 48 0.25 -0.04 -20.94
C LYS A 48 0.92 0.79 -22.03
N TRP A 49 1.56 1.89 -21.63
CA TRP A 49 2.22 2.82 -22.51
C TRP A 49 3.64 2.38 -22.83
N SER A 50 4.00 2.40 -24.10
CA SER A 50 5.37 2.20 -24.57
C SER A 50 6.02 3.53 -24.98
N ARG A 51 7.34 3.56 -24.92
CA ARG A 51 8.13 4.72 -25.37
C ARG A 51 7.86 5.10 -26.83
N GLU A 52 7.64 4.11 -27.68
CA GLU A 52 7.35 4.30 -29.09
C GLU A 52 6.02 5.02 -29.30
N GLU A 53 4.98 4.60 -28.58
CA GLU A 53 3.65 5.21 -28.64
C GLU A 53 3.64 6.62 -28.08
N LEU A 54 4.33 6.88 -26.98
CA LEU A 54 4.47 8.23 -26.41
C LEU A 54 5.20 9.16 -27.39
N THR A 55 6.25 8.67 -28.03
CA THR A 55 7.00 9.42 -29.04
C THR A 55 6.12 9.71 -30.27
N HIS A 56 5.33 8.73 -30.70
CA HIS A 56 4.42 8.89 -31.85
C HIS A 56 3.32 9.94 -31.52
N LEU A 57 2.73 9.91 -30.33
CA LEU A 57 1.76 10.92 -29.89
C LEU A 57 2.34 12.34 -29.95
N PHE A 58 3.58 12.49 -29.46
CA PHE A 58 4.26 13.78 -29.42
C PHE A 58 4.54 14.30 -30.84
N HIS A 59 5.04 13.46 -31.75
CA HIS A 59 5.31 13.83 -33.15
C HIS A 59 4.04 14.08 -33.95
N ALA A 60 2.94 13.41 -33.62
CA ALA A 60 1.64 13.65 -34.27
C ALA A 60 0.97 14.95 -33.81
N GLY A 61 1.59 15.69 -32.88
CA GLY A 61 1.04 16.94 -32.33
C GLY A 61 -0.15 16.76 -31.39
N HIS A 62 -0.39 15.50 -30.94
CA HIS A 62 -1.41 15.22 -29.94
C HIS A 62 -0.86 15.52 -28.54
N THR A 63 -0.95 16.78 -28.11
CA THR A 63 -0.47 17.20 -26.78
C THR A 63 -1.57 17.19 -25.73
N SER A 64 -2.83 17.07 -26.16
CA SER A 64 -4.02 17.27 -25.32
C SER A 64 -4.87 16.00 -25.31
N LEU A 65 -4.90 15.33 -24.20
CA LEU A 65 -5.85 14.28 -23.87
C LEU A 65 -6.84 14.79 -22.82
N PHE A 66 -7.86 14.02 -22.54
CA PHE A 66 -8.89 14.36 -21.56
C PHE A 66 -9.20 13.14 -20.71
N VAL A 67 -9.58 13.40 -19.46
CA VAL A 67 -9.95 12.40 -18.48
C VAL A 67 -11.30 12.77 -17.87
N ARG A 68 -12.09 11.80 -17.45
CA ARG A 68 -13.33 12.10 -16.73
C ARG A 68 -13.00 12.74 -15.38
N LYS A 69 -13.74 13.75 -14.96
CA LYS A 69 -13.56 14.43 -13.67
C LYS A 69 -13.58 13.47 -12.49
N GLN A 70 -14.40 12.44 -12.54
CA GLN A 70 -14.45 11.41 -11.51
C GLN A 70 -13.13 10.60 -11.36
N ASP A 71 -12.28 10.59 -12.39
CA ASP A 71 -11.01 9.87 -12.40
C ASP A 71 -9.80 10.79 -12.10
N MET A 72 -10.02 12.07 -11.79
CA MET A 72 -8.94 13.04 -11.49
C MET A 72 -8.05 12.59 -10.31
N SER A 73 -8.62 11.98 -9.28
CA SER A 73 -7.84 11.43 -8.17
C SER A 73 -6.87 10.33 -8.63
N LYS A 74 -7.29 9.49 -9.57
CA LYS A 74 -6.44 8.46 -10.18
C LYS A 74 -5.29 9.07 -10.99
N THR A 75 -5.56 10.13 -11.76
CA THR A 75 -4.50 10.82 -12.52
C THR A 75 -3.47 11.47 -11.63
N MET A 76 -3.89 12.13 -10.57
CA MET A 76 -2.98 12.73 -9.58
C MET A 76 -2.13 11.67 -8.90
N MET A 77 -2.73 10.52 -8.56
CA MET A 77 -2.02 9.38 -7.99
C MET A 77 -1.03 8.76 -8.97
N TYR A 78 -1.44 8.55 -10.21
CA TYR A 78 -0.58 8.05 -11.28
C TYR A 78 0.69 8.90 -11.42
N GLU A 79 0.54 10.23 -11.53
CA GLU A 79 1.67 11.14 -11.64
C GLU A 79 2.58 11.15 -10.41
N ALA A 80 1.98 11.17 -9.24
CA ALA A 80 2.73 11.24 -7.99
C ALA A 80 3.60 9.98 -7.81
N ILE A 81 3.05 8.79 -8.04
CA ILE A 81 3.79 7.51 -7.97
C ILE A 81 4.89 7.44 -9.03
N ALA A 82 4.57 7.89 -10.23
CA ALA A 82 5.51 7.84 -11.35
C ALA A 82 6.70 8.80 -11.20
N LYS A 83 6.53 9.87 -10.41
CA LYS A 83 7.60 10.81 -10.08
C LYS A 83 8.45 10.36 -8.88
N LEU A 84 8.05 9.35 -8.12
CA LEU A 84 8.83 8.85 -6.97
C LEU A 84 10.30 8.56 -7.30
N PRO A 85 10.64 7.87 -8.41
CA PRO A 85 12.04 7.61 -8.75
C PRO A 85 12.86 8.88 -9.05
N THR A 86 12.22 9.95 -9.55
CA THR A 86 12.92 11.22 -9.88
C THR A 86 13.17 12.08 -8.65
N VAL A 87 12.30 11.99 -7.63
CA VAL A 87 12.48 12.68 -6.33
C VAL A 87 13.68 12.11 -5.54
N ARG A 88 14.15 10.92 -5.92
CA ARG A 88 15.25 10.19 -5.26
C ARG A 88 16.58 10.96 -5.24
N GLN A 89 16.86 11.82 -6.20
CA GLN A 89 18.16 12.48 -6.34
C GLN A 89 18.34 13.69 -5.43
N ASP A 90 17.26 14.31 -4.96
CA ASP A 90 17.27 15.58 -4.25
C ASP A 90 16.95 15.45 -2.76
N LEU A 91 16.45 14.31 -2.27
CA LEU A 91 16.02 14.12 -0.88
C LEU A 91 16.89 13.10 -0.14
N SER A 92 17.16 13.40 1.14
CA SER A 92 17.74 12.41 2.07
C SER A 92 16.81 11.21 2.27
N PRO A 93 17.34 10.02 2.67
CA PRO A 93 16.50 8.85 2.97
C PRO A 93 15.38 9.15 3.98
N SER A 94 15.63 10.00 4.96
CA SER A 94 14.66 10.44 5.98
C SER A 94 13.52 11.29 5.39
N GLU A 95 13.79 12.12 4.40
CA GLU A 95 12.77 12.90 3.70
C GLU A 95 12.01 12.03 2.69
N ARG A 96 12.73 11.13 2.00
CA ARG A 96 12.14 10.20 1.06
C ARG A 96 11.14 9.26 1.72
N ILE A 97 11.48 8.65 2.87
CA ILE A 97 10.58 7.73 3.57
C ILE A 97 9.26 8.40 3.96
N ARG A 98 9.29 9.68 4.36
CA ARG A 98 8.08 10.46 4.66
C ARG A 98 7.24 10.72 3.41
N ALA A 99 7.88 11.09 2.31
CA ALA A 99 7.18 11.28 1.03
C ALA A 99 6.54 9.99 0.53
N ILE A 100 7.22 8.85 0.70
CA ILE A 100 6.68 7.52 0.38
C ILE A 100 5.53 7.17 1.33
N GLU A 101 5.62 7.49 2.62
CA GLU A 101 4.55 7.26 3.60
C GLU A 101 3.29 8.03 3.21
N ASP A 102 3.40 9.32 2.90
CA ASP A 102 2.26 10.17 2.52
C ASP A 102 1.61 9.72 1.22
N LEU A 103 2.43 9.41 0.21
CA LEU A 103 1.92 8.96 -1.08
C LEU A 103 1.30 7.56 -0.99
N GLY A 104 1.96 6.66 -0.28
CA GLY A 104 1.49 5.31 -0.06
C GLY A 104 0.19 5.28 0.73
N ALA A 105 -0.01 6.17 1.71
CA ALA A 105 -1.27 6.31 2.42
C ALA A 105 -2.42 6.72 1.48
N LYS A 106 -2.19 7.70 0.59
CA LYS A 106 -3.17 8.10 -0.44
C LYS A 106 -3.48 6.95 -1.40
N PHE A 107 -2.45 6.19 -1.79
CA PHE A 107 -2.62 5.00 -2.63
C PHE A 107 -3.46 3.93 -1.92
N THR A 108 -3.16 3.64 -0.65
CA THR A 108 -3.92 2.68 0.15
C THR A 108 -5.38 3.10 0.29
N GLN A 109 -5.66 4.39 0.48
CA GLN A 109 -7.03 4.92 0.46
C GLN A 109 -7.73 4.61 -0.86
N CYS A 110 -7.08 4.85 -2.00
CA CYS A 110 -7.65 4.52 -3.31
C CYS A 110 -7.92 3.02 -3.47
N LEU A 111 -7.07 2.14 -2.91
CA LEU A 111 -7.30 0.68 -2.91
C LEU A 111 -8.56 0.28 -2.13
N PHE A 112 -8.85 0.98 -1.02
CA PHE A 112 -10.03 0.71 -0.20
C PHE A 112 -11.31 1.21 -0.85
N GLU A 113 -11.26 2.29 -1.60
CA GLU A 113 -12.43 2.94 -2.23
C GLU A 113 -12.73 2.41 -3.64
N GLY A 114 -11.71 1.88 -4.35
CA GLY A 114 -11.80 1.49 -5.77
C GLY A 114 -11.73 -0.02 -6.01
N GLU A 115 -11.76 -0.45 -7.26
CA GLU A 115 -11.49 -1.84 -7.65
C GLU A 115 -9.98 -2.13 -7.62
N ILE A 116 -9.60 -3.37 -7.24
CA ILE A 116 -8.22 -3.83 -7.28
C ILE A 116 -7.93 -4.31 -8.69
N THR A 117 -7.25 -3.49 -9.46
CA THR A 117 -6.86 -3.75 -10.85
C THR A 117 -5.37 -4.11 -10.94
N GLU A 118 -4.94 -4.60 -12.10
CA GLU A 118 -3.52 -4.81 -12.39
C GLU A 118 -2.71 -3.50 -12.24
N ALA A 119 -3.27 -2.38 -12.70
CA ALA A 119 -2.66 -1.06 -12.55
C ALA A 119 -2.48 -0.66 -11.06
N CYS A 120 -3.41 -1.02 -10.17
CA CYS A 120 -3.23 -0.83 -8.73
C CYS A 120 -2.09 -1.68 -8.19
N THR A 121 -2.00 -2.93 -8.64
CA THR A 121 -0.92 -3.84 -8.24
C THR A 121 0.45 -3.32 -8.68
N ASP A 122 0.57 -2.80 -9.91
CA ASP A 122 1.82 -2.23 -10.41
C ASP A 122 2.23 -0.96 -9.65
N LYS A 123 1.28 -0.12 -9.27
CA LYS A 123 1.52 1.03 -8.38
C LYS A 123 2.03 0.59 -7.00
N ALA A 124 1.42 -0.45 -6.43
CA ALA A 124 1.88 -1.02 -5.16
C ALA A 124 3.32 -1.55 -5.25
N LYS A 125 3.67 -2.22 -6.37
CA LYS A 125 5.04 -2.69 -6.63
C LYS A 125 6.04 -1.53 -6.70
N LEU A 126 5.69 -0.42 -7.35
CA LEU A 126 6.55 0.76 -7.41
C LEU A 126 6.78 1.38 -6.02
N ILE A 127 5.72 1.52 -5.22
CA ILE A 127 5.86 2.00 -3.84
C ILE A 127 6.73 1.04 -3.01
N ALA A 128 6.51 -0.27 -3.12
CA ALA A 128 7.30 -1.30 -2.45
C ALA A 128 8.78 -1.24 -2.85
N GLN A 129 9.07 -1.01 -4.12
CA GLN A 129 10.43 -0.84 -4.65
C GLN A 129 11.10 0.38 -4.05
N GLU A 130 10.48 1.56 -4.13
CA GLU A 130 11.07 2.80 -3.62
C GLU A 130 11.28 2.77 -2.10
N LEU A 131 10.33 2.17 -1.37
CA LEU A 131 10.45 1.97 0.07
C LEU A 131 11.64 1.04 0.39
N THR A 132 11.76 -0.08 -0.31
CA THR A 132 12.87 -1.02 -0.13
C THR A 132 14.22 -0.37 -0.42
N ASP A 133 14.32 0.34 -1.55
CA ASP A 133 15.55 1.02 -1.96
C ASP A 133 15.97 2.11 -0.95
N CYS A 134 14.99 2.86 -0.41
CA CYS A 134 15.23 3.85 0.63
C CYS A 134 15.80 3.22 1.92
N ILE A 135 15.25 2.08 2.36
CA ILE A 135 15.69 1.37 3.58
C ILE A 135 17.05 0.69 3.37
N LEU A 136 17.33 0.20 2.16
CA LEU A 136 18.64 -0.37 1.84
C LEU A 136 19.74 0.68 1.83
N GLU A 137 19.43 1.93 1.46
CA GLU A 137 20.39 3.04 1.50
C GLU A 137 20.66 3.50 2.94
N ASP A 138 19.61 3.69 3.76
CA ASP A 138 19.72 4.04 5.17
C ASP A 138 18.56 3.43 5.98
N ARG A 139 18.84 2.33 6.65
CA ARG A 139 17.84 1.63 7.49
C ARG A 139 17.29 2.50 8.62
N SER A 140 18.05 3.49 9.11
CA SER A 140 17.60 4.36 10.18
C SER A 140 16.47 5.31 9.78
N CYS A 141 16.19 5.45 8.47
CA CYS A 141 15.10 6.29 7.96
C CYS A 141 13.73 5.88 8.53
N VAL A 142 13.53 4.60 8.90
CA VAL A 142 12.28 4.10 9.53
C VAL A 142 11.98 4.78 10.87
N LEU A 143 12.96 5.40 11.52
CA LEU A 143 12.77 6.18 12.75
C LEU A 143 11.94 7.45 12.50
N ASN A 144 11.86 7.91 11.26
CA ASN A 144 11.13 9.11 10.85
C ASN A 144 9.67 8.85 10.47
N LEU A 145 9.21 7.59 10.54
CA LEU A 145 7.82 7.23 10.29
C LEU A 145 6.93 7.58 11.49
N GLY A 146 5.70 7.97 11.23
CA GLY A 146 4.62 7.91 12.21
C GLY A 146 4.28 9.16 13.01
N ASP A 147 4.84 10.34 12.73
CA ASP A 147 4.53 11.56 13.51
C ASP A 147 3.35 12.38 12.94
N LEU A 148 2.84 12.09 11.76
CA LEU A 148 1.94 12.97 11.00
C LEU A 148 0.47 12.54 10.95
N ALA A 149 0.10 11.35 11.37
CA ALA A 149 -1.26 10.84 11.16
C ALA A 149 -2.28 11.37 12.17
N GLY A 150 -3.24 12.15 11.71
CA GLY A 150 -4.52 12.38 12.39
C GLY A 150 -5.37 11.09 12.46
N HIS A 151 -6.35 11.06 13.37
CA HIS A 151 -7.17 9.87 13.67
C HIS A 151 -7.90 9.26 12.45
N ASP A 152 -8.29 10.06 11.45
CA ASP A 152 -9.19 9.63 10.38
C ASP A 152 -8.52 8.83 9.25
N PHE A 153 -7.17 8.86 9.16
CA PHE A 153 -6.40 8.22 8.09
C PHE A 153 -5.49 7.10 8.59
N TYR A 154 -5.67 6.65 9.81
CA TYR A 154 -4.79 5.66 10.46
C TYR A 154 -4.54 4.41 9.61
N THR A 155 -5.60 3.79 9.08
CA THR A 155 -5.51 2.52 8.32
C THR A 155 -4.59 2.64 7.10
N PHE A 156 -4.59 3.80 6.44
CA PHE A 156 -3.82 3.98 5.20
C PHE A 156 -2.33 4.18 5.46
N TYR A 157 -1.96 4.95 6.48
CA TYR A 157 -0.57 5.10 6.92
C TYR A 157 -0.02 3.83 7.54
N HIS A 158 -0.86 3.07 8.24
CA HIS A 158 -0.52 1.80 8.87
C HIS A 158 0.12 0.82 7.90
N SER A 159 -0.50 0.56 6.76
CA SER A 159 0.01 -0.40 5.77
C SER A 159 1.42 -0.04 5.27
N ILE A 160 1.69 1.24 5.07
CA ILE A 160 3.02 1.70 4.64
C ILE A 160 4.06 1.55 5.75
N ARG A 161 3.71 1.88 6.99
CA ARG A 161 4.61 1.69 8.14
C ARG A 161 4.90 0.22 8.43
N VAL A 162 3.87 -0.64 8.37
CA VAL A 162 4.05 -2.10 8.47
C VAL A 162 5.01 -2.59 7.39
N SER A 163 4.84 -2.15 6.16
CA SER A 163 5.75 -2.48 5.06
C SER A 163 7.19 -2.04 5.35
N ALA A 164 7.38 -0.80 5.78
CA ALA A 164 8.71 -0.24 6.08
C ALA A 164 9.40 -0.97 7.24
N TYR A 165 8.70 -1.17 8.35
CA TYR A 165 9.26 -1.94 9.48
C TYR A 165 9.58 -3.37 9.08
N SER A 166 8.75 -4.00 8.24
CA SER A 166 9.00 -5.37 7.76
C SER A 166 10.28 -5.47 6.95
N VAL A 167 10.53 -4.55 6.02
CA VAL A 167 11.78 -4.51 5.24
C VAL A 167 12.98 -4.27 6.16
N ALA A 168 12.89 -3.30 7.08
CA ALA A 168 13.98 -3.02 8.01
C ALA A 168 14.34 -4.21 8.91
N VAL A 169 13.32 -4.94 9.39
CA VAL A 169 13.50 -6.19 10.16
C VAL A 169 14.12 -7.27 9.29
N ALA A 170 13.66 -7.45 8.05
CA ALA A 170 14.17 -8.44 7.12
C ALA A 170 15.67 -8.22 6.81
N VAL A 171 16.05 -6.98 6.52
CA VAL A 171 17.46 -6.59 6.32
C VAL A 171 18.28 -6.83 7.58
N SER A 172 17.73 -6.54 8.76
CA SER A 172 18.42 -6.77 10.05
C SER A 172 18.56 -8.26 10.40
N LEU A 173 17.72 -9.11 9.83
CA LEU A 173 17.85 -10.58 9.90
C LEU A 173 18.91 -11.13 8.92
N GLY A 174 19.47 -10.29 8.05
CA GLY A 174 20.46 -10.67 7.04
C GLY A 174 19.85 -11.10 5.70
N LEU A 175 18.56 -10.86 5.47
CA LEU A 175 17.97 -11.07 4.15
C LEU A 175 18.51 -10.00 3.18
N SER A 176 19.13 -10.43 2.08
CA SER A 176 19.82 -9.57 1.11
C SER A 176 19.26 -9.69 -0.31
N ASP A 177 18.35 -10.62 -0.56
CA ASP A 177 17.67 -10.71 -1.86
C ASP A 177 16.69 -9.53 -2.00
N VAL A 178 17.04 -8.58 -2.87
CA VAL A 178 16.27 -7.35 -3.10
C VAL A 178 14.87 -7.66 -3.60
N GLN A 179 14.70 -8.71 -4.41
CA GLN A 179 13.38 -9.09 -4.90
C GLN A 179 12.51 -9.61 -3.77
N LEU A 180 13.05 -10.45 -2.89
CA LEU A 180 12.35 -10.92 -1.69
C LEU A 180 11.95 -9.76 -0.76
N LEU A 181 12.85 -8.79 -0.55
CA LEU A 181 12.56 -7.60 0.25
C LEU A 181 11.41 -6.78 -0.33
N ARG A 182 11.36 -6.61 -1.67
CA ARG A 182 10.26 -5.94 -2.37
C ARG A 182 8.94 -6.71 -2.26
N GLU A 183 8.99 -8.03 -2.26
CA GLU A 183 7.82 -8.87 -2.05
C GLU A 183 7.28 -8.79 -0.62
N ILE A 184 8.16 -8.73 0.39
CA ILE A 184 7.78 -8.46 1.79
C ILE A 184 7.14 -7.08 1.89
N ALA A 185 7.74 -6.06 1.28
CA ALA A 185 7.18 -4.71 1.25
C ALA A 185 5.78 -4.68 0.63
N LEU A 186 5.62 -5.33 -0.53
CA LEU A 186 4.35 -5.42 -1.23
C LEU A 186 3.29 -6.13 -0.39
N GLY A 187 3.66 -7.23 0.26
CA GLY A 187 2.79 -7.95 1.20
C GLY A 187 2.34 -7.04 2.36
N GLY A 188 3.26 -6.27 2.93
CA GLY A 188 2.97 -5.29 3.99
C GLY A 188 2.02 -4.17 3.53
N ILE A 189 2.17 -3.66 2.29
CA ILE A 189 1.24 -2.67 1.72
C ILE A 189 -0.17 -3.24 1.58
N LEU A 190 -0.29 -4.51 1.19
CA LEU A 190 -1.56 -5.14 0.82
C LEU A 190 -2.20 -5.97 1.95
N HIS A 191 -1.52 -6.21 3.09
CA HIS A 191 -1.94 -7.18 4.10
C HIS A 191 -3.40 -7.00 4.55
N ASP A 192 -3.83 -5.77 4.69
CA ASP A 192 -5.13 -5.36 5.21
C ASP A 192 -6.18 -5.06 4.12
N VAL A 193 -5.87 -5.29 2.85
CA VAL A 193 -6.75 -4.91 1.73
C VAL A 193 -8.17 -5.48 1.82
N GLY A 194 -8.34 -6.62 2.47
CA GLY A 194 -9.66 -7.24 2.69
C GLY A 194 -10.54 -6.50 3.70
N LYS A 195 -9.99 -5.58 4.49
CA LYS A 195 -10.78 -4.73 5.41
C LYS A 195 -11.72 -3.78 4.68
N ARG A 196 -11.51 -3.54 3.39
CA ARG A 196 -12.44 -2.77 2.54
C ARG A 196 -13.87 -3.35 2.54
N ASP A 197 -13.99 -4.66 2.68
CA ASP A 197 -15.27 -5.38 2.67
C ASP A 197 -15.85 -5.54 4.09
N VAL A 198 -15.15 -5.07 5.12
CA VAL A 198 -15.63 -5.05 6.51
C VAL A 198 -16.43 -3.75 6.74
N PRO A 199 -17.64 -3.80 7.31
CA PRO A 199 -18.41 -2.61 7.60
C PRO A 199 -17.62 -1.60 8.45
N VAL A 200 -17.53 -0.35 8.01
CA VAL A 200 -16.78 0.72 8.68
C VAL A 200 -17.22 0.90 10.15
N ALA A 201 -18.51 0.69 10.42
CA ALA A 201 -19.04 0.75 11.78
C ALA A 201 -18.41 -0.30 12.74
N LEU A 202 -17.98 -1.45 12.21
CA LEU A 202 -17.27 -2.47 13.01
C LEU A 202 -15.80 -2.09 13.21
N LEU A 203 -15.14 -1.56 12.18
CA LEU A 203 -13.75 -1.12 12.26
C LEU A 203 -13.56 0.04 13.26
N ASN A 204 -14.58 0.93 13.37
CA ASN A 204 -14.55 2.11 14.22
C ASN A 204 -15.31 1.92 15.55
N LYS A 205 -15.76 0.70 15.87
CA LYS A 205 -16.52 0.44 17.10
C LYS A 205 -15.66 0.72 18.33
N SER A 206 -16.12 1.60 19.21
CA SER A 206 -15.41 1.99 20.44
C SER A 206 -15.50 0.98 21.58
N GLY A 207 -16.36 -0.03 21.47
CA GLY A 207 -16.56 -1.11 22.46
C GLY A 207 -16.06 -2.47 21.98
N PRO A 208 -16.13 -3.50 22.83
CA PRO A 208 -15.75 -4.85 22.42
C PRO A 208 -16.65 -5.37 21.31
N LEU A 209 -16.06 -6.12 20.37
CA LEU A 209 -16.79 -6.83 19.33
C LEU A 209 -17.41 -8.10 19.91
N SER A 210 -18.65 -8.41 19.53
CA SER A 210 -19.28 -9.71 19.77
C SER A 210 -18.63 -10.79 18.89
N GLU A 211 -18.84 -12.07 19.18
CA GLU A 211 -18.29 -13.17 18.36
C GLU A 211 -18.75 -13.12 16.89
N PRO A 212 -20.01 -12.80 16.54
CA PRO A 212 -20.40 -12.61 15.14
C PRO A 212 -19.66 -11.44 14.48
N GLU A 213 -19.48 -10.31 15.17
CA GLU A 213 -18.72 -9.16 14.67
C GLU A 213 -17.23 -9.50 14.49
N TRP A 214 -16.65 -10.23 15.44
CA TRP A 214 -15.28 -10.75 15.32
C TRP A 214 -15.12 -11.68 14.13
N SER A 215 -16.09 -12.55 13.86
CA SER A 215 -16.06 -13.42 12.70
C SER A 215 -15.98 -12.64 11.39
N ILE A 216 -16.74 -11.52 11.29
CA ILE A 216 -16.69 -10.63 10.13
C ILE A 216 -15.30 -9.98 10.00
N VAL A 217 -14.76 -9.43 11.09
CA VAL A 217 -13.43 -8.79 11.04
C VAL A 217 -12.34 -9.81 10.72
N ARG A 218 -12.37 -11.00 11.31
CA ARG A 218 -11.38 -12.08 11.08
C ARG A 218 -11.45 -12.68 9.67
N SER A 219 -12.47 -12.38 8.89
CA SER A 219 -12.57 -12.86 7.50
C SER A 219 -11.68 -12.07 6.53
N HIS A 220 -11.20 -10.84 6.91
CA HIS A 220 -10.49 -9.97 5.98
C HIS A 220 -9.22 -10.57 5.36
N PRO A 221 -8.42 -11.45 6.01
CA PRO A 221 -7.26 -12.05 5.33
C PRO A 221 -7.68 -12.94 4.17
N ARG A 222 -8.72 -13.77 4.34
CA ARG A 222 -9.27 -14.60 3.26
C ARG A 222 -9.90 -13.78 2.15
N VAL A 223 -10.66 -12.76 2.51
CA VAL A 223 -11.29 -11.82 1.56
C VAL A 223 -10.21 -11.06 0.78
N GLY A 224 -9.21 -10.51 1.47
CA GLY A 224 -8.08 -9.84 0.85
C GLY A 224 -7.30 -10.75 -0.09
N HIS A 225 -6.99 -11.97 0.34
CA HIS A 225 -6.33 -12.97 -0.50
C HIS A 225 -7.16 -13.30 -1.76
N ALA A 226 -8.48 -13.44 -1.63
CA ALA A 226 -9.37 -13.68 -2.77
C ALA A 226 -9.41 -12.47 -3.73
N ASN A 227 -9.45 -11.25 -3.20
CA ASN A 227 -9.48 -10.02 -3.99
C ASN A 227 -8.20 -9.81 -4.81
N ILE A 228 -7.03 -10.21 -4.28
CA ILE A 228 -5.74 -10.12 -4.99
C ILE A 228 -5.42 -11.37 -5.82
N ALA A 229 -6.18 -12.46 -5.69
CA ALA A 229 -5.89 -13.74 -6.36
C ALA A 229 -5.91 -13.63 -7.90
N GLN A 230 -6.65 -12.66 -8.45
CA GLN A 230 -6.72 -12.40 -9.89
C GLN A 230 -5.56 -11.52 -10.38
N SER A 231 -4.79 -10.90 -9.48
CA SER A 231 -3.63 -10.09 -9.82
C SER A 231 -2.39 -10.97 -10.04
N ILE A 232 -1.46 -10.49 -10.86
CA ILE A 232 -0.16 -11.16 -11.12
C ILE A 232 0.77 -10.89 -9.91
N LEU A 233 0.47 -11.49 -8.77
CA LEU A 233 1.30 -11.45 -7.58
C LEU A 233 2.04 -12.78 -7.38
N SER A 234 3.29 -12.66 -6.95
CA SER A 234 4.11 -13.81 -6.53
C SER A 234 3.55 -14.45 -5.24
N HIS A 235 4.13 -15.57 -4.85
CA HIS A 235 3.69 -16.34 -3.69
C HIS A 235 3.78 -15.55 -2.37
N ILE A 236 4.90 -14.87 -2.11
CA ILE A 236 5.17 -14.23 -0.80
C ILE A 236 4.13 -13.17 -0.41
N PRO A 237 3.78 -12.17 -1.23
CA PRO A 237 2.75 -11.20 -0.87
C PRO A 237 1.39 -11.84 -0.59
N ARG A 238 1.04 -12.89 -1.32
CA ARG A 238 -0.22 -13.62 -1.13
C ARG A 238 -0.28 -14.34 0.21
N GLU A 239 0.81 -15.02 0.60
CA GLU A 239 0.94 -15.66 1.91
C GLU A 239 0.88 -14.63 3.05
N ILE A 240 1.52 -13.48 2.88
CA ILE A 240 1.46 -12.39 3.86
C ILE A 240 0.03 -11.91 4.04
N VAL A 241 -0.69 -11.61 2.96
CA VAL A 241 -2.09 -11.16 3.03
C VAL A 241 -2.98 -12.18 3.72
N LEU A 242 -2.78 -13.47 3.44
CA LEU A 242 -3.61 -14.54 4.02
C LEU A 242 -3.28 -14.81 5.50
N HIS A 243 -2.01 -14.76 5.89
CA HIS A 243 -1.53 -15.34 7.14
C HIS A 243 -0.92 -14.34 8.14
N HIS A 244 -0.97 -13.01 7.88
CA HIS A 244 -0.38 -12.00 8.78
C HIS A 244 -0.98 -11.96 10.20
N HIS A 245 -2.12 -12.58 10.43
CA HIS A 245 -2.70 -12.76 11.75
C HIS A 245 -2.49 -14.16 12.36
N GLU A 246 -1.72 -15.01 11.70
CA GLU A 246 -1.28 -16.25 12.30
C GLU A 246 -0.25 -15.98 13.41
N ARG A 247 -0.14 -16.93 14.34
CA ARG A 247 0.75 -16.86 15.48
C ARG A 247 1.58 -18.13 15.58
N ARG A 248 2.79 -17.99 16.04
CA ARG A 248 3.71 -19.16 16.23
C ARG A 248 3.12 -20.26 17.11
N SER A 249 2.23 -19.89 18.03
CA SER A 249 1.51 -20.82 18.90
C SER A 249 0.44 -21.67 18.17
N GLY A 250 0.07 -21.33 16.93
CA GLY A 250 -1.07 -21.93 16.23
C GLY A 250 -2.43 -21.40 16.68
N LEU A 251 -2.46 -20.37 17.54
CA LEU A 251 -3.69 -19.72 18.03
C LEU A 251 -4.10 -18.50 17.20
N GLY A 252 -3.47 -18.32 16.04
CA GLY A 252 -3.81 -17.29 15.08
C GLY A 252 -5.00 -17.65 14.19
N TYR A 253 -5.21 -16.89 13.15
CA TYR A 253 -6.21 -17.13 12.11
C TYR A 253 -5.68 -16.67 10.75
N PRO A 254 -6.22 -17.17 9.62
CA PRO A 254 -7.44 -17.94 9.45
C PRO A 254 -7.28 -19.47 9.53
N ASP A 255 -6.05 -20.03 9.48
CA ASP A 255 -5.80 -21.46 9.34
C ASP A 255 -5.22 -22.11 10.60
N GLY A 256 -4.81 -21.33 11.60
CA GLY A 256 -4.21 -21.81 12.85
C GLY A 256 -2.83 -22.43 12.62
N LEU A 257 -2.02 -21.85 11.74
CA LEU A 257 -0.70 -22.34 11.38
C LEU A 257 0.30 -22.11 12.52
N ASP A 258 1.07 -23.13 12.86
CA ASP A 258 2.15 -23.04 13.85
C ASP A 258 3.47 -22.53 13.22
N HIS A 259 4.48 -22.33 14.07
CA HIS A 259 5.80 -21.82 13.65
C HIS A 259 6.54 -22.68 12.62
N ARG A 260 6.14 -23.92 12.40
CA ARG A 260 6.78 -24.82 11.42
C ARG A 260 6.21 -24.63 10.03
N SER A 261 4.97 -24.19 9.96
CA SER A 261 4.22 -23.97 8.72
C SER A 261 4.24 -22.52 8.26
N LEU A 262 4.57 -21.57 9.17
CA LEU A 262 4.61 -20.15 8.86
C LEU A 262 5.91 -19.74 8.18
N LEU A 263 5.83 -19.07 7.03
CA LEU A 263 6.96 -18.44 6.38
C LEU A 263 7.59 -17.37 7.28
N THR A 264 8.91 -17.20 7.19
CA THR A 264 9.65 -16.16 7.92
C THR A 264 9.12 -14.77 7.57
N GLU A 265 8.80 -14.53 6.32
CA GLU A 265 8.28 -13.28 5.78
C GLU A 265 6.93 -12.90 6.41
N VAL A 266 6.04 -13.89 6.58
CA VAL A 266 4.78 -13.72 7.29
C VAL A 266 5.03 -13.35 8.75
N GLN A 267 5.93 -14.06 9.45
CA GLN A 267 6.25 -13.78 10.86
C GLN A 267 6.85 -12.37 11.05
N ILE A 268 7.62 -11.87 10.08
CA ILE A 268 8.17 -10.51 10.07
C ILE A 268 7.04 -9.50 9.97
N VAL A 269 6.11 -9.68 9.02
CA VAL A 269 4.98 -8.74 8.82
C VAL A 269 4.03 -8.79 10.02
N THR A 270 3.73 -9.96 10.57
CA THR A 270 2.94 -10.11 11.81
C THR A 270 3.52 -9.27 12.97
N LEU A 271 4.85 -9.31 13.15
CA LEU A 271 5.51 -8.51 14.18
C LEU A 271 5.41 -7.01 13.89
N ALA A 272 5.63 -6.60 12.65
CA ALA A 272 5.56 -5.19 12.24
C ALA A 272 4.15 -4.63 12.39
N ASP A 273 3.11 -5.40 12.03
CA ASP A 273 1.70 -5.06 12.22
C ASP A 273 1.38 -4.82 13.70
N ILE A 274 1.74 -5.75 14.56
CA ILE A 274 1.54 -5.61 16.02
C ILE A 274 2.27 -4.38 16.55
N PHE A 275 3.52 -4.15 16.13
CA PHE A 275 4.32 -3.03 16.59
C PHE A 275 3.70 -1.69 16.17
N ASP A 276 3.31 -1.54 14.90
CA ASP A 276 2.66 -0.31 14.43
C ASP A 276 1.30 -0.11 15.10
N ALA A 277 0.52 -1.18 15.26
CA ALA A 277 -0.76 -1.12 15.96
C ALA A 277 -0.65 -0.62 17.41
N LEU A 278 0.43 -0.94 18.10
CA LEU A 278 0.69 -0.49 19.48
C LEU A 278 1.21 0.95 19.54
N THR A 279 1.97 1.38 18.54
CA THR A 279 2.64 2.70 18.53
C THR A 279 1.83 3.78 17.83
N SER A 280 0.72 3.44 17.21
CA SER A 280 -0.16 4.36 16.53
C SER A 280 -1.40 4.72 17.36
N ALA A 281 -1.94 5.93 17.16
CA ALA A 281 -3.18 6.35 17.81
C ALA A 281 -4.39 5.70 17.12
N ARG A 282 -5.24 5.02 17.89
CA ARG A 282 -6.53 4.48 17.44
C ARG A 282 -7.66 5.12 18.23
N SER A 283 -8.87 5.14 17.68
CA SER A 283 -10.05 5.75 18.31
C SER A 283 -10.36 5.18 19.71
N TYR A 284 -9.92 3.97 20.01
CA TYR A 284 -10.20 3.22 21.24
C TYR A 284 -8.97 2.86 22.08
N GLN A 285 -7.73 3.24 21.63
CA GLN A 285 -6.49 2.89 22.33
C GLN A 285 -5.51 4.05 22.34
N LYS A 286 -5.00 4.40 23.53
CA LYS A 286 -3.93 5.39 23.68
C LYS A 286 -2.64 4.85 23.03
N ARG A 287 -2.01 5.71 22.21
CA ARG A 287 -0.69 5.45 21.60
C ARG A 287 0.33 5.08 22.69
N ARG A 288 1.08 4.02 22.47
CA ARG A 288 2.25 3.67 23.28
C ARG A 288 3.51 4.29 22.67
N THR A 289 4.48 4.60 23.52
CA THR A 289 5.83 4.86 23.03
C THR A 289 6.44 3.61 22.41
N ARG A 290 7.45 3.76 21.57
CA ARG A 290 8.19 2.62 20.99
C ARG A 290 8.71 1.68 22.05
N PHE A 291 9.23 2.23 23.16
CA PHE A 291 9.70 1.44 24.30
C PHE A 291 8.57 0.62 24.95
N GLU A 292 7.46 1.25 25.27
CA GLU A 292 6.29 0.56 25.87
C GLU A 292 5.72 -0.53 24.95
N ALA A 293 5.76 -0.32 23.62
CA ALA A 293 5.33 -1.33 22.65
C ALA A 293 6.29 -2.52 22.63
N LEU A 294 7.60 -2.28 22.58
CA LEU A 294 8.61 -3.35 22.65
C LEU A 294 8.54 -4.11 23.98
N ASP A 295 8.36 -3.42 25.09
CA ASP A 295 8.22 -4.04 26.41
C ASP A 295 6.96 -4.92 26.46
N PHE A 296 5.84 -4.44 25.93
CA PHE A 296 4.60 -5.22 25.81
C PHE A 296 4.79 -6.49 24.97
N ILE A 297 5.39 -6.36 23.77
CA ILE A 297 5.66 -7.51 22.88
C ILE A 297 6.56 -8.51 23.60
N LYS A 298 7.62 -8.04 24.25
CA LYS A 298 8.59 -8.88 24.99
C LYS A 298 7.91 -9.70 26.09
N HIS A 299 7.07 -9.09 26.89
CA HIS A 299 6.51 -9.74 28.08
C HIS A 299 5.20 -10.50 27.81
N LYS A 300 4.47 -10.16 26.75
CA LYS A 300 3.15 -10.73 26.47
C LYS A 300 3.10 -11.67 25.28
N LEU A 301 3.94 -11.47 24.27
CA LEU A 301 3.80 -12.15 22.98
C LEU A 301 5.06 -12.97 22.58
N LEU A 302 6.25 -12.56 23.02
CA LEU A 302 7.51 -13.13 22.54
C LEU A 302 7.68 -14.61 22.89
N LYS A 303 7.08 -15.06 23.97
CA LYS A 303 7.23 -16.43 24.45
C LYS A 303 6.63 -17.45 23.46
N ASP A 304 5.41 -17.18 23.01
CA ASP A 304 4.62 -18.18 22.28
C ASP A 304 4.20 -17.71 20.87
N ASP A 305 4.00 -16.41 20.65
CA ASP A 305 3.33 -15.88 19.46
C ASP A 305 4.28 -15.26 18.43
N ILE A 306 5.41 -14.70 18.85
CA ILE A 306 6.31 -13.91 17.99
C ILE A 306 7.67 -14.60 17.81
N CYS A 307 8.27 -14.45 16.63
CA CYS A 307 9.61 -14.92 16.33
C CYS A 307 10.68 -14.15 17.12
N PRO A 308 11.47 -14.81 18.00
CA PRO A 308 12.47 -14.14 18.81
C PRO A 308 13.57 -13.45 18.00
N ASN A 309 13.93 -14.00 16.84
CA ASN A 309 14.94 -13.40 15.96
C ASN A 309 14.39 -12.13 15.30
N ALA A 310 13.15 -12.16 14.80
CA ALA A 310 12.49 -10.99 14.23
C ALA A 310 12.33 -9.89 15.28
N PHE A 311 11.97 -10.24 16.52
CA PHE A 311 11.87 -9.25 17.61
C PHE A 311 13.22 -8.59 17.90
N ARG A 312 14.33 -9.35 17.99
CA ARG A 312 15.68 -8.77 18.17
C ARG A 312 16.07 -7.85 17.03
N ALA A 313 15.74 -8.25 15.80
CA ALA A 313 15.98 -7.44 14.62
C ALA A 313 15.18 -6.11 14.66
N LEU A 314 13.91 -6.15 15.07
CA LEU A 314 13.09 -4.93 15.27
C LEU A 314 13.72 -4.00 16.31
N VAL A 315 14.13 -4.54 17.47
CA VAL A 315 14.81 -3.73 18.51
C VAL A 315 16.08 -3.08 17.92
N SER A 316 16.89 -3.82 17.18
CA SER A 316 18.11 -3.27 16.53
C SER A 316 17.78 -2.14 15.55
N CYS A 317 16.70 -2.24 14.77
CA CYS A 317 16.29 -1.18 13.84
C CYS A 317 15.88 0.13 14.54
N LEU A 318 15.34 0.01 15.75
CA LEU A 318 14.79 1.15 16.49
C LEU A 318 15.81 1.80 17.47
N THR A 319 16.98 1.20 17.63
CA THR A 319 18.05 1.65 18.54
C THR A 319 19.33 2.05 17.79
N ALA A 320 19.35 1.90 16.47
CA ALA A 320 20.44 2.34 15.60
C ALA A 320 20.28 3.83 15.28
#